data_0eb63fca8c16dd98ea164fffa8795f69
#
_entry.id   0eb63fca8c16dd98ea164fffa8795f69
#
_cell.length_a   1.000
_cell.length_b   1.000
_cell.length_c   1.000
_cell.angle_alpha   90.00
_cell.angle_beta   90.00
_cell.angle_gamma   90.00
#
_symmetry.space_group_name_H-M   'P 1'
#
loop_
_entity.id
_entity.type
_entity.pdbx_description
1 polymer ?
#
loop_
_entity_poly.entity_id
_entity_poly.type
_entity_poly.pdbx_seq_one_letter_code
_entity_poly.pdbx_strand_id
1 'polypeptide(L)'
;MITNIAIMSVFVKDVDESKRFYTEILGFDLKDDITLGEGYRWCTVVHPHQPELQVHLTVPGPPFSPDLVEAMKRAQDEGGLNGLGLSVDDCQKTYEELVAKGVEFIQPPEKRPYGVEALCRDNSGNWLVLVEPSEYTPADFA
;
A
#
# COMPACT_ATOMS: atom_id res chain seq x y z
N MET A 1 -12.28 24.08 8.65
CA MET A 1 -11.47 23.29 9.60
C MET A 1 -11.21 21.90 9.03
N ILE A 2 -9.96 21.44 9.10
CA ILE A 2 -9.60 20.08 8.65
C ILE A 2 -10.25 19.08 9.62
N THR A 3 -10.81 18.01 9.09
CA THR A 3 -11.47 16.98 9.91
C THR A 3 -10.74 15.65 9.92
N ASN A 4 -10.08 15.27 8.81
CA ASN A 4 -9.42 13.96 8.69
C ASN A 4 -8.57 13.91 7.43
N ILE A 5 -7.81 12.82 7.30
CA ILE A 5 -7.14 12.46 6.05
C ILE A 5 -8.16 11.67 5.22
N ALA A 6 -8.52 12.19 4.05
CA ALA A 6 -9.54 11.57 3.21
C ALA A 6 -8.96 10.69 2.11
N ILE A 7 -7.78 11.06 1.57
CA ILE A 7 -7.17 10.40 0.42
C ILE A 7 -5.66 10.38 0.61
N MET A 8 -5.06 9.25 0.29
CA MET A 8 -3.60 9.11 0.16
C MET A 8 -3.28 8.48 -1.18
N SER A 9 -2.25 8.99 -1.85
CA SER A 9 -1.83 8.44 -3.15
C SER A 9 -0.76 7.38 -2.98
N VAL A 10 -0.93 6.29 -3.70
CA VAL A 10 0.08 5.24 -3.87
C VAL A 10 0.46 5.20 -5.34
N PHE A 11 1.73 5.43 -5.63
CA PHE A 11 2.21 5.42 -7.01
C PHE A 11 2.45 3.98 -7.47
N VAL A 12 1.85 3.66 -8.61
CA VAL A 12 1.86 2.31 -9.18
C VAL A 12 2.34 2.35 -10.62
N LYS A 13 2.81 1.21 -11.11
CA LYS A 13 3.25 1.08 -12.50
C LYS A 13 2.07 0.89 -13.45
N ASP A 14 1.05 0.18 -13.03
CA ASP A 14 -0.13 -0.14 -13.81
C ASP A 14 -1.36 -0.14 -12.91
N VAL A 15 -2.34 0.71 -13.23
CA VAL A 15 -3.53 0.89 -12.38
C VAL A 15 -4.40 -0.36 -12.37
N ASP A 16 -4.58 -1.03 -13.52
CA ASP A 16 -5.42 -2.23 -13.58
C ASP A 16 -4.83 -3.39 -12.77
N GLU A 17 -3.54 -3.62 -12.87
CA GLU A 17 -2.86 -4.65 -12.08
C GLU A 17 -2.92 -4.32 -10.60
N SER A 18 -2.72 -3.07 -10.24
CA SER A 18 -2.77 -2.61 -8.85
C SER A 18 -4.18 -2.71 -8.27
N LYS A 19 -5.19 -2.36 -9.05
CA LYS A 19 -6.58 -2.55 -8.65
C LYS A 19 -6.84 -4.03 -8.29
N ARG A 20 -6.40 -4.95 -9.15
CA ARG A 20 -6.55 -6.39 -8.87
C ARG A 20 -5.76 -6.81 -7.62
N PHE A 21 -4.54 -6.35 -7.48
CA PHE A 21 -3.71 -6.68 -6.31
C PHE A 21 -4.38 -6.23 -5.00
N TYR A 22 -4.79 -4.97 -4.94
CA TYR A 22 -5.36 -4.41 -3.72
C TYR A 22 -6.73 -4.99 -3.39
N THR A 23 -7.55 -5.29 -4.39
CA THR A 23 -8.90 -5.86 -4.15
C THR A 23 -8.87 -7.37 -3.98
N GLU A 24 -8.23 -8.10 -4.87
CA GLU A 24 -8.28 -9.56 -4.88
C GLU A 24 -7.27 -10.21 -3.92
N ILE A 25 -6.10 -9.61 -3.73
CA ILE A 25 -5.05 -10.16 -2.88
C ILE A 25 -5.11 -9.58 -1.48
N LEU A 26 -5.16 -8.25 -1.35
CA LEU A 26 -5.17 -7.60 -0.04
C LEU A 26 -6.56 -7.49 0.59
N GLY A 27 -7.63 -7.67 -0.17
CA GLY A 27 -9.00 -7.65 0.35
C GLY A 27 -9.61 -6.27 0.55
N PHE A 28 -9.09 -5.24 -0.12
CA PHE A 28 -9.69 -3.92 -0.12
C PHE A 28 -10.89 -3.90 -1.07
N ASP A 29 -11.80 -2.97 -0.85
CA ASP A 29 -12.94 -2.74 -1.74
C ASP A 29 -12.63 -1.66 -2.76
N LEU A 30 -13.07 -1.85 -4.00
CA LEU A 30 -13.02 -0.80 -5.00
C LEU A 30 -14.02 0.30 -4.62
N LYS A 31 -13.54 1.53 -4.50
CA LYS A 31 -14.41 2.69 -4.23
C LYS A 31 -14.81 3.36 -5.53
N ASP A 32 -13.85 3.85 -6.30
CA ASP A 32 -14.09 4.51 -7.58
C ASP A 32 -13.10 4.00 -8.63
N ASP A 33 -13.57 3.92 -9.87
CA ASP A 33 -12.73 3.70 -11.04
C ASP A 33 -13.34 4.47 -12.19
N ILE A 34 -12.86 5.70 -12.40
CA ILE A 34 -13.43 6.67 -13.31
C ILE A 34 -12.31 7.20 -14.20
N THR A 35 -12.56 7.27 -15.51
CA THR A 35 -11.68 7.97 -16.43
C THR A 35 -12.25 9.35 -16.71
N LEU A 36 -11.45 10.38 -16.41
CA LEU A 36 -11.84 11.78 -16.57
C LEU A 36 -11.05 12.43 -17.70
N GLY A 37 -11.73 13.23 -18.50
CA GLY A 37 -11.09 14.04 -19.55
C GLY A 37 -10.22 13.24 -20.48
N GLU A 38 -8.97 13.68 -20.69
CA GLU A 38 -8.01 13.09 -21.64
C GLU A 38 -7.25 11.88 -21.09
N GLY A 39 -7.95 10.97 -20.39
CA GLY A 39 -7.33 9.75 -19.92
C GLY A 39 -6.83 9.79 -18.48
N TYR A 40 -7.16 10.84 -17.73
CA TYR A 40 -6.86 10.88 -16.30
C TYR A 40 -7.71 9.82 -15.58
N ARG A 41 -7.04 8.91 -14.88
CA ARG A 41 -7.71 7.81 -14.21
C ARG A 41 -7.81 8.07 -12.70
N TRP A 42 -9.03 8.06 -12.19
CA TRP A 42 -9.31 8.13 -10.77
C TRP A 42 -9.71 6.74 -10.30
N CYS A 43 -8.78 6.02 -9.69
CA CYS A 43 -9.02 4.68 -9.18
C CYS A 43 -8.66 4.66 -7.70
N THR A 44 -9.65 4.40 -6.84
CA THR A 44 -9.43 4.36 -5.39
C THR A 44 -9.97 3.08 -4.79
N VAL A 45 -9.28 2.62 -3.75
CA VAL A 45 -9.71 1.49 -2.93
C VAL A 45 -9.85 1.94 -1.49
N VAL A 46 -10.70 1.26 -0.73
CA VAL A 46 -10.90 1.52 0.70
C VAL A 46 -10.88 0.19 1.45
N HIS A 47 -10.45 0.21 2.70
CA HIS A 47 -10.66 -0.96 3.55
C HIS A 47 -12.06 -0.88 4.17
N PRO A 48 -12.82 -2.02 4.23
CA PRO A 48 -14.16 -2.01 4.83
C PRO A 48 -14.22 -1.49 6.26
N HIS A 49 -13.16 -1.67 7.04
CA HIS A 49 -13.06 -1.16 8.41
C HIS A 49 -12.62 0.32 8.48
N GLN A 50 -12.27 0.92 7.36
CA GLN A 50 -11.79 2.31 7.29
C GLN A 50 -12.31 2.98 6.01
N PRO A 51 -13.64 3.05 5.83
CA PRO A 51 -14.22 3.54 4.56
C PRO A 51 -13.98 5.02 4.30
N GLU A 52 -13.62 5.78 5.32
CA GLU A 52 -13.35 7.23 5.21
C GLU A 52 -11.99 7.56 4.59
N LEU A 53 -11.07 6.59 4.48
CA LEU A 53 -9.75 6.81 3.87
C LEU A 53 -9.67 6.08 2.53
N GLN A 54 -9.55 6.85 1.46
CA GLN A 54 -9.35 6.31 0.12
C GLN A 54 -7.86 6.22 -0.20
N VAL A 55 -7.45 5.10 -0.77
CA VAL A 55 -6.11 4.93 -1.34
C VAL A 55 -6.23 5.11 -2.85
N HIS A 56 -5.64 6.19 -3.37
CA HIS A 56 -5.64 6.51 -4.79
C HIS A 56 -4.47 5.81 -5.49
N LEU A 57 -4.78 4.83 -6.32
CA LEU A 57 -3.79 4.09 -7.11
C LEU A 57 -3.55 4.86 -8.41
N THR A 58 -2.36 5.44 -8.55
CA THR A 58 -2.09 6.35 -9.66
C THR A 58 -0.67 6.17 -10.19
N VAL A 59 -0.51 6.34 -11.50
CA VAL A 59 0.83 6.36 -12.11
C VAL A 59 1.46 7.74 -11.91
N PRO A 60 2.80 7.84 -11.86
CA PRO A 60 3.45 9.16 -11.83
C PRO A 60 3.03 10.03 -13.03
N GLY A 61 2.70 11.27 -12.76
CA GLY A 61 2.22 12.21 -13.78
C GLY A 61 2.00 13.61 -13.21
N PRO A 62 1.31 14.49 -13.95
CA PRO A 62 1.00 15.82 -13.45
C PRO A 62 0.32 15.75 -12.06
N PRO A 63 0.58 16.71 -11.17
CA PRO A 63 1.27 17.99 -11.38
C PRO A 63 2.81 17.94 -11.28
N PHE A 64 3.41 16.76 -11.20
CA PHE A 64 4.88 16.65 -11.18
C PHE A 64 5.46 17.03 -12.54
N SER A 65 6.65 17.62 -12.52
CA SER A 65 7.35 17.96 -13.77
C SER A 65 7.73 16.70 -14.56
N PRO A 66 7.89 16.80 -15.89
CA PRO A 66 8.33 15.65 -16.69
C PRO A 66 9.63 15.01 -16.21
N ASP A 67 10.59 15.81 -15.77
CA ASP A 67 11.86 15.29 -15.23
C ASP A 67 11.66 14.49 -13.94
N LEU A 68 10.80 14.98 -13.05
CA LEU A 68 10.48 14.26 -11.82
C LEU A 68 9.72 12.97 -12.10
N VAL A 69 8.76 13.01 -13.02
CA VAL A 69 8.01 11.82 -13.44
C VAL A 69 8.95 10.74 -13.95
N GLU A 70 9.94 11.12 -14.77
CA GLU A 70 10.93 10.18 -15.29
C GLU A 70 11.79 9.57 -14.17
N ALA A 71 12.22 10.39 -13.21
CA ALA A 71 12.95 9.92 -12.04
C ALA A 71 12.11 8.98 -11.18
N MET A 72 10.83 9.28 -10.99
CA MET A 72 9.90 8.42 -10.25
C MET A 72 9.74 7.05 -10.93
N LYS A 73 9.62 7.04 -12.25
CA LYS A 73 9.51 5.78 -13.00
C LYS A 73 10.78 4.92 -12.88
N ARG A 74 11.96 5.56 -12.89
CA ARG A 74 13.21 4.85 -12.62
C ARG A 74 13.25 4.27 -11.20
N ALA A 75 12.81 5.06 -10.22
CA ALA A 75 12.75 4.61 -8.83
C ALA A 75 11.79 3.42 -8.64
N GLN A 76 10.69 3.40 -9.36
CA GLN A 76 9.77 2.26 -9.34
C GLN A 76 10.44 0.97 -9.83
N ASP A 77 11.31 1.06 -10.81
CA ASP A 77 12.06 -0.11 -11.31
C ASP A 77 13.10 -0.60 -10.29
N GLU A 78 13.51 0.27 -9.37
CA GLU A 78 14.49 -0.05 -8.32
C GLU A 78 13.86 -0.52 -7.01
N GLY A 79 12.55 -0.36 -6.80
CA GLY A 79 11.92 -0.84 -5.58
C GLY A 79 10.71 -0.09 -5.10
N GLY A 80 10.03 0.65 -5.98
CA GLY A 80 8.81 1.36 -5.62
C GLY A 80 9.04 2.71 -4.95
N LEU A 81 7.96 3.44 -4.74
CA LEU A 81 8.01 4.83 -4.25
C LEU A 81 7.33 5.01 -2.90
N ASN A 82 6.38 4.18 -2.57
CA ASN A 82 5.56 4.34 -1.37
C ASN A 82 5.78 3.24 -0.36
N GLY A 83 5.39 3.53 0.88
CA GLY A 83 5.24 2.54 1.93
C GLY A 83 3.87 2.68 2.57
N LEU A 84 3.22 1.56 2.86
CA LEU A 84 1.98 1.50 3.63
C LEU A 84 2.19 0.63 4.86
N GLY A 85 1.77 1.13 6.01
CA GLY A 85 1.65 0.32 7.22
C GLY A 85 0.24 -0.23 7.34
N LEU A 86 0.11 -1.54 7.41
CA LEU A 86 -1.18 -2.22 7.48
C LEU A 86 -1.27 -3.00 8.80
N SER A 87 -2.34 -2.78 9.54
CA SER A 87 -2.62 -3.58 10.74
C SER A 87 -3.23 -4.90 10.33
N VAL A 88 -2.75 -5.98 10.94
CA VAL A 88 -3.29 -7.33 10.75
C VAL A 88 -3.65 -7.92 12.12
N ASP A 89 -4.59 -8.85 12.14
CA ASP A 89 -5.01 -9.52 13.37
C ASP A 89 -4.10 -10.70 13.75
N ASP A 90 -3.49 -11.33 12.75
CA ASP A 90 -2.58 -12.46 12.92
C ASP A 90 -1.51 -12.39 11.81
N CYS A 91 -0.33 -11.92 12.16
CA CYS A 91 0.74 -11.68 11.19
C CYS A 91 1.24 -12.97 10.54
N GLN A 92 1.40 -14.04 11.30
CA GLN A 92 1.88 -15.33 10.76
C GLN A 92 0.87 -15.92 9.76
N LYS A 93 -0.40 -15.88 10.10
CA LYS A 93 -1.47 -16.39 9.23
C LYS A 93 -1.58 -15.56 7.96
N THR A 94 -1.54 -14.23 8.09
CA THR A 94 -1.59 -13.32 6.94
C THR A 94 -0.39 -13.54 6.02
N TYR A 95 0.80 -13.71 6.59
CA TYR A 95 2.00 -14.03 5.83
C TYR A 95 1.82 -15.30 5.00
N GLU A 96 1.35 -16.39 5.63
CA GLU A 96 1.15 -17.67 4.93
C GLU A 96 0.12 -17.55 3.81
N GLU A 97 -0.98 -16.84 4.05
CA GLU A 97 -2.02 -16.62 3.04
C GLU A 97 -1.50 -15.81 1.85
N LEU A 98 -0.74 -14.74 2.11
CA LEU A 98 -0.21 -13.89 1.04
C LEU A 98 0.92 -14.59 0.25
N VAL A 99 1.76 -15.36 0.91
CA VAL A 99 2.77 -16.18 0.21
C VAL A 99 2.08 -17.17 -0.73
N ALA A 100 1.00 -17.80 -0.29
CA ALA A 100 0.23 -18.72 -1.13
C ALA A 100 -0.38 -18.02 -2.35
N LYS A 101 -0.64 -16.72 -2.26
CA LYS A 101 -1.16 -15.90 -3.37
C LYS A 101 -0.05 -15.30 -4.24
N GLY A 102 1.20 -15.63 -3.97
CA GLY A 102 2.33 -15.19 -4.77
C GLY A 102 2.93 -13.82 -4.39
N VAL A 103 2.61 -13.29 -3.22
CA VAL A 103 3.18 -12.02 -2.76
C VAL A 103 4.64 -12.22 -2.39
N GLU A 104 5.50 -11.29 -2.86
CA GLU A 104 6.91 -11.27 -2.53
C GLU A 104 7.13 -10.71 -1.13
N PHE A 105 7.74 -11.51 -0.24
CA PHE A 105 8.12 -11.03 1.10
C PHE A 105 9.62 -10.76 1.16
N ILE A 106 9.94 -9.61 1.77
CA ILE A 106 11.32 -9.20 2.05
C ILE A 106 11.74 -9.74 3.42
N GLN A 107 10.78 -9.77 4.35
CA GLN A 107 11.00 -10.22 5.72
C GLN A 107 9.79 -11.02 6.19
N PRO A 108 10.01 -12.26 6.69
CA PRO A 108 8.93 -13.01 7.32
C PRO A 108 8.54 -12.40 8.67
N PRO A 109 7.46 -12.87 9.31
CA PRO A 109 7.07 -12.36 10.62
C PRO A 109 8.19 -12.44 11.65
N GLU A 110 8.45 -11.31 12.30
CA GLU A 110 9.44 -11.19 13.36
C GLU A 110 8.86 -10.40 14.53
N LYS A 111 9.24 -10.77 15.73
CA LYS A 111 8.85 -10.04 16.93
C LYS A 111 9.61 -8.72 17.03
N ARG A 112 8.87 -7.65 17.30
CA ARG A 112 9.37 -6.32 17.58
C ARG A 112 8.73 -5.82 18.88
N PRO A 113 9.28 -4.76 19.50
CA PRO A 113 8.64 -4.21 20.71
C PRO A 113 7.19 -3.78 20.49
N TYR A 114 6.83 -3.34 19.27
CA TYR A 114 5.50 -2.85 18.94
C TYR A 114 4.56 -3.93 18.37
N GLY A 115 5.01 -5.17 18.26
CA GLY A 115 4.18 -6.24 17.75
C GLY A 115 4.94 -7.26 16.91
N VAL A 116 4.22 -7.99 16.09
CA VAL A 116 4.81 -8.91 15.10
C VAL A 116 4.73 -8.26 13.73
N GLU A 117 5.87 -8.15 13.07
CA GLU A 117 6.01 -7.42 11.80
C GLU A 117 6.48 -8.32 10.67
N ALA A 118 5.89 -8.16 9.50
CA ALA A 118 6.39 -8.73 8.25
C ALA A 118 6.45 -7.64 7.19
N LEU A 119 7.30 -7.82 6.20
CA LEU A 119 7.52 -6.84 5.14
C LEU A 119 7.37 -7.51 3.78
N CYS A 120 6.46 -6.99 2.97
CA CYS A 120 6.24 -7.47 1.61
C CYS A 120 6.13 -6.31 0.62
N ARG A 121 5.94 -6.64 -0.65
CA ARG A 121 5.80 -5.66 -1.73
C ARG A 121 4.47 -5.82 -2.42
N ASP A 122 3.92 -4.71 -2.90
CA ASP A 122 2.81 -4.78 -3.85
C ASP A 122 3.34 -5.08 -5.27
N ASN A 123 2.45 -5.13 -6.26
CA ASN A 123 2.80 -5.42 -7.65
C ASN A 123 3.67 -4.35 -8.33
N SER A 124 3.80 -3.19 -7.70
CA SER A 124 4.63 -2.09 -8.22
C SER A 124 5.93 -1.91 -7.41
N GLY A 125 6.21 -2.82 -6.48
CA GLY A 125 7.39 -2.76 -5.64
C GLY A 125 7.26 -1.92 -4.38
N ASN A 126 6.11 -1.30 -4.13
CA ASN A 126 5.89 -0.52 -2.92
C ASN A 126 5.97 -1.40 -1.67
N TRP A 127 6.41 -0.82 -0.55
CA TRP A 127 6.54 -1.54 0.70
C TRP A 127 5.20 -1.69 1.40
N LEU A 128 4.92 -2.86 1.88
CA LEU A 128 3.76 -3.13 2.73
C LEU A 128 4.29 -3.70 4.04
N VAL A 129 4.19 -2.90 5.09
CA VAL A 129 4.58 -3.31 6.43
C VAL A 129 3.33 -3.85 7.12
N LEU A 130 3.33 -5.14 7.43
CA LEU A 130 2.21 -5.79 8.11
C LEU A 130 2.54 -5.89 9.60
N VAL A 131 1.70 -5.33 10.45
CA VAL A 131 1.92 -5.33 11.89
C VAL A 131 0.70 -5.89 12.61
N GLU A 132 0.94 -6.94 13.40
CA GLU A 132 0.02 -7.38 14.43
C GLU A 132 0.40 -6.62 15.70
N PRO A 133 -0.34 -5.57 16.06
CA PRO A 133 0.12 -4.65 17.08
C PRO A 133 0.07 -5.22 18.49
N SER A 134 1.02 -4.81 19.32
CA SER A 134 1.00 -5.05 20.76
C SER A 134 1.26 -3.74 21.50
N GLU A 135 0.88 -3.67 22.76
CA GLU A 135 1.17 -2.50 23.58
C GLU A 135 2.67 -2.40 23.86
N TYR A 136 3.18 -1.18 23.87
CA TYR A 136 4.58 -0.90 24.14
C TYR A 136 4.73 0.48 24.80
N THR A 137 5.91 0.66 25.42
CA THR A 137 6.34 1.95 25.94
C THR A 137 7.70 2.31 25.31
N PRO A 138 8.16 3.56 25.37
CA PRO A 138 9.49 3.91 24.87
C PRO A 138 10.62 3.09 25.48
N ALA A 139 10.46 2.63 26.72
CA ALA A 139 11.45 1.79 27.40
C ALA A 139 11.66 0.42 26.72
N ASP A 140 10.66 -0.09 26.00
CA ASP A 140 10.74 -1.37 25.30
C ASP A 140 11.72 -1.36 24.13
N PHE A 141 12.16 -0.17 23.72
CA PHE A 141 13.12 0.03 22.63
C PHE A 141 14.54 0.25 23.12
N ALA A 142 14.75 0.28 24.41
CA ALA A 142 16.08 0.51 25.00
C ALA A 142 16.99 -0.74 24.93
#